data_0585ef0ec977ed7643e69b0b0650ae31
#
_entry.id   0585ef0ec977ed7643e69b0b0650ae31
#
_cell.length_a   1.000
_cell.length_b   1.000
_cell.length_c   1.000
_cell.angle_alpha   90.00
_cell.angle_beta   90.00
_cell.angle_gamma   90.00
#
_symmetry.space_group_name_H-M   'P 1'
#
loop_
_entity.id
_entity.type
_entity.pdbx_description
1 polymer ?
#
loop_
_entity_poly.entity_id
_entity_poly.type
_entity_poly.pdbx_seq_one_letter_code
_entity_poly.pdbx_strand_id
1 'polypeptide(L)'
;NPSLTIEQFGTTGFGILDIKAIIHPVTIVEDYVNDKNDDKEITDKTRVIDDTAFNSVIKNEDNSEYKALSNYFINQTITDKNDYTGMFKDKNLIVIMMESANDIFINPEYYPNFYKLYTEGWSWENNYSPRNSCATMNNEFSGMTSLYSIYNTCTASKYKANTYYESIFNLFNRQNYVTFSSHDYTEAYYPRSTIHKNMGSGEYYGVQKLGIKYSNEYINWANDDEFMEAVLKIIDKKTSNNEHFMTWLTTVSSHQPYSSSSIQGDKYY
;
A
#
# COMPACT_ATOMS: atom_id res chain seq x y z
N ASN A 1 -19.34 5.85 -4.87
CA ASN A 1 -19.71 6.11 -3.48
C ASN A 1 -20.96 6.99 -3.47
N PRO A 2 -22.13 6.51 -2.91
CA PRO A 2 -23.39 7.27 -2.89
C PRO A 2 -23.23 8.69 -2.34
N SER A 3 -22.48 8.87 -1.27
CA SER A 3 -22.27 10.19 -0.65
C SER A 3 -21.57 11.17 -1.59
N LEU A 4 -20.51 10.76 -2.28
CA LEU A 4 -19.79 11.59 -3.25
C LEU A 4 -20.65 11.94 -4.46
N THR A 5 -21.45 10.99 -4.93
CA THR A 5 -22.35 11.23 -6.06
C THR A 5 -23.47 12.19 -5.68
N ILE A 6 -23.98 12.09 -4.44
CA ILE A 6 -24.97 13.04 -3.91
C ILE A 6 -24.38 14.43 -3.74
N GLU A 7 -23.14 14.56 -3.25
CA GLU A 7 -22.44 15.85 -3.14
C GLU A 7 -22.23 16.52 -4.50
N GLN A 8 -21.86 15.74 -5.55
CA GLN A 8 -21.58 16.28 -6.87
C GLN A 8 -22.84 16.55 -7.71
N PHE A 9 -23.84 15.72 -7.59
CA PHE A 9 -25.01 15.75 -8.50
C PHE A 9 -26.35 15.95 -7.77
N GLY A 10 -26.33 16.08 -6.46
CA GLY A 10 -27.53 16.14 -5.62
C GLY A 10 -28.28 14.80 -5.58
N THR A 11 -29.31 14.74 -4.74
CA THR A 11 -30.15 13.52 -4.56
C THR A 11 -30.88 13.11 -5.83
N THR A 12 -31.33 14.08 -6.62
CA THR A 12 -32.03 13.82 -7.90
C THR A 12 -31.06 13.27 -8.96
N GLY A 13 -29.85 13.86 -9.07
CA GLY A 13 -28.81 13.37 -9.98
C GLY A 13 -28.34 11.96 -9.62
N PHE A 14 -28.18 11.67 -8.33
CA PHE A 14 -27.86 10.32 -7.86
C PHE A 14 -28.97 9.31 -8.26
N GLY A 15 -30.25 9.64 -8.01
CA GLY A 15 -31.36 8.77 -8.42
C GLY A 15 -31.43 8.49 -9.91
N ILE A 16 -31.14 9.49 -10.76
CA ILE A 16 -31.07 9.32 -12.22
C ILE A 16 -29.95 8.38 -12.63
N LEU A 17 -28.78 8.50 -12.01
CA LEU A 17 -27.62 7.63 -12.29
C LEU A 17 -27.89 6.20 -11.84
N ASP A 18 -28.53 6.02 -10.70
CA ASP A 18 -28.90 4.71 -10.15
C ASP A 18 -29.92 4.01 -11.06
N ILE A 19 -30.95 4.73 -11.50
CA ILE A 19 -31.92 4.23 -12.47
C ILE A 19 -31.26 3.89 -13.82
N LYS A 20 -30.36 4.72 -14.32
CA LYS A 20 -29.60 4.41 -15.54
C LYS A 20 -28.75 3.15 -15.39
N ALA A 21 -28.11 2.93 -14.24
CA ALA A 21 -27.34 1.72 -13.97
C ALA A 21 -28.21 0.46 -13.90
N ILE A 22 -29.46 0.57 -13.46
CA ILE A 22 -30.42 -0.54 -13.45
C ILE A 22 -30.97 -0.84 -14.87
N ILE A 23 -31.30 0.20 -15.66
CA ILE A 23 -31.88 0.04 -16.99
C ILE A 23 -30.83 -0.31 -18.05
N HIS A 24 -29.62 0.26 -17.89
CA HIS A 24 -28.45 -0.04 -18.68
C HIS A 24 -27.35 -0.50 -17.74
N PRO A 25 -27.36 -1.76 -17.28
CA PRO A 25 -26.24 -2.29 -16.53
C PRO A 25 -25.00 -2.04 -17.37
N VAL A 26 -24.04 -1.31 -16.82
CA VAL A 26 -22.73 -1.18 -17.42
C VAL A 26 -22.21 -2.61 -17.48
N THR A 27 -22.36 -3.23 -18.62
CA THR A 27 -21.53 -4.37 -18.96
C THR A 27 -20.14 -3.76 -18.91
N ILE A 28 -19.35 -4.13 -17.92
CA ILE A 28 -17.92 -3.91 -17.99
C ILE A 28 -17.51 -4.75 -19.18
N VAL A 29 -17.58 -4.16 -20.36
CA VAL A 29 -16.87 -4.69 -21.51
C VAL A 29 -15.44 -4.53 -21.08
N GLU A 30 -14.79 -5.62 -20.81
CA GLU A 30 -13.33 -5.68 -20.78
C GLU A 30 -12.86 -5.34 -22.19
N ASP A 31 -12.91 -4.07 -22.55
CA ASP A 31 -12.09 -3.52 -23.61
C ASP A 31 -10.66 -3.46 -23.06
N TYR A 32 -10.11 -4.65 -22.80
CA TYR A 32 -8.68 -4.81 -22.97
C TYR A 32 -8.45 -4.47 -24.44
N VAL A 33 -7.91 -3.27 -24.66
CA VAL A 33 -7.30 -2.92 -25.92
C VAL A 33 -6.33 -4.05 -26.22
N ASN A 34 -6.75 -4.98 -27.07
CA ASN A 34 -5.86 -5.90 -27.71
C ASN A 34 -4.98 -5.03 -28.62
N ASP A 35 -3.92 -4.50 -28.07
CA ASP A 35 -2.82 -3.98 -28.83
C ASP A 35 -2.17 -5.19 -29.53
N LYS A 36 -2.78 -5.54 -30.67
CA LYS A 36 -2.25 -6.55 -31.56
C LYS A 36 -1.01 -5.97 -32.25
N ASN A 37 0.11 -5.96 -31.55
CA ASN A 37 1.42 -5.91 -32.16
C ASN A 37 2.44 -6.37 -31.13
N ASP A 38 2.67 -7.61 -31.11
CA ASP A 38 3.95 -8.33 -31.13
C ASP A 38 3.70 -9.77 -30.68
N ASP A 39 3.66 -10.67 -31.68
CA ASP A 39 3.64 -12.13 -31.53
C ASP A 39 4.99 -12.63 -30.95
N LYS A 40 5.34 -12.19 -29.76
CA LYS A 40 6.22 -12.93 -28.86
C LYS A 40 5.35 -13.60 -27.83
N GLU A 41 5.03 -14.85 -28.09
CA GLU A 41 4.41 -15.73 -27.13
C GLU A 41 5.33 -15.81 -25.90
N ILE A 42 5.08 -14.96 -24.89
CA ILE A 42 5.76 -15.05 -23.60
C ILE A 42 5.16 -16.27 -22.90
N THR A 43 5.87 -17.40 -23.03
CA THR A 43 5.38 -18.70 -22.56
C THR A 43 5.65 -18.97 -21.08
N ASP A 44 6.28 -18.04 -20.36
CA ASP A 44 6.59 -18.24 -18.94
C ASP A 44 5.44 -17.77 -18.04
N LYS A 45 4.52 -18.69 -17.73
CA LYS A 45 3.37 -18.56 -16.82
C LYS A 45 3.65 -19.17 -15.46
N THR A 46 4.89 -19.16 -15.01
CA THR A 46 5.26 -19.76 -13.72
C THR A 46 4.84 -18.84 -12.58
N ARG A 47 4.10 -19.37 -11.61
CA ARG A 47 3.84 -18.65 -10.36
C ARG A 47 5.15 -18.41 -9.60
N VAL A 48 5.26 -17.24 -8.97
CA VAL A 48 6.42 -16.92 -8.11
C VAL A 48 6.40 -17.78 -6.84
N ILE A 49 5.22 -18.20 -6.40
CA ILE A 49 5.01 -19.01 -5.19
C ILE A 49 4.75 -20.44 -5.58
N ASP A 50 5.40 -21.36 -4.86
CA ASP A 50 5.18 -22.80 -5.01
C ASP A 50 3.74 -23.16 -4.61
N ASP A 51 2.98 -23.66 -5.56
CA ASP A 51 1.60 -24.12 -5.36
C ASP A 51 1.50 -25.27 -4.36
N THR A 52 2.59 -25.99 -4.07
CA THR A 52 2.61 -27.11 -3.13
C THR A 52 2.17 -26.71 -1.74
N ALA A 53 2.67 -25.57 -1.23
CA ALA A 53 2.29 -25.05 0.08
C ALA A 53 0.81 -24.68 0.13
N PHE A 54 0.30 -24.02 -0.90
CA PHE A 54 -1.10 -23.62 -0.99
C PHE A 54 -2.02 -24.84 -1.14
N ASN A 55 -1.66 -25.80 -1.97
CA ASN A 55 -2.40 -27.07 -2.12
C ASN A 55 -2.46 -27.87 -0.81
N SER A 56 -1.40 -27.81 0.00
CA SER A 56 -1.42 -28.44 1.34
C SER A 56 -2.45 -27.78 2.26
N VAL A 57 -2.57 -26.46 2.23
CA VAL A 57 -3.61 -25.73 2.99
C VAL A 57 -5.00 -26.14 2.52
N ILE A 58 -5.24 -26.16 1.20
CA ILE A 58 -6.55 -26.58 0.64
C ILE A 58 -6.90 -28.01 1.03
N LYS A 59 -5.93 -28.90 0.99
CA LYS A 59 -6.14 -30.32 1.34
C LYS A 59 -6.60 -30.48 2.79
N ASN A 60 -6.06 -29.66 3.70
CA ASN A 60 -6.32 -29.73 5.13
C ASN A 60 -7.48 -28.79 5.57
N GLU A 61 -8.14 -28.10 4.65
CA GLU A 61 -9.30 -27.25 4.95
C GLU A 61 -10.56 -28.12 5.09
N ASP A 62 -11.17 -28.09 6.27
CA ASP A 62 -12.39 -28.85 6.58
C ASP A 62 -13.66 -28.11 6.16
N ASN A 63 -13.63 -26.79 6.10
CA ASN A 63 -14.76 -26.00 5.65
C ASN A 63 -14.90 -26.07 4.12
N SER A 64 -16.01 -26.64 3.66
CA SER A 64 -16.26 -26.88 2.22
C SER A 64 -16.34 -25.57 1.40
N GLU A 65 -16.85 -24.49 1.98
CA GLU A 65 -16.96 -23.18 1.31
C GLU A 65 -15.57 -22.56 1.14
N TYR A 66 -14.73 -22.59 2.20
CA TYR A 66 -13.36 -22.09 2.13
C TYR A 66 -12.50 -22.92 1.19
N LYS A 67 -12.70 -24.23 1.18
CA LYS A 67 -12.04 -25.13 0.23
C LYS A 67 -12.42 -24.82 -1.22
N ALA A 68 -13.72 -24.60 -1.49
CA ALA A 68 -14.20 -24.22 -2.82
C ALA A 68 -13.62 -22.88 -3.27
N LEU A 69 -13.59 -21.87 -2.36
CA LEU A 69 -13.03 -20.55 -2.63
C LEU A 69 -11.51 -20.63 -2.91
N SER A 70 -10.78 -21.40 -2.12
CA SER A 70 -9.34 -21.60 -2.31
C SER A 70 -9.03 -22.29 -3.63
N ASN A 71 -9.83 -23.30 -4.01
CA ASN A 71 -9.72 -23.95 -5.31
C ASN A 71 -10.04 -22.98 -6.48
N TYR A 72 -11.00 -22.09 -6.30
CA TYR A 72 -11.29 -21.07 -7.30
C TYR A 72 -10.06 -20.19 -7.54
N PHE A 73 -9.42 -19.67 -6.49
CA PHE A 73 -8.25 -18.79 -6.64
C PHE A 73 -7.03 -19.50 -7.22
N ILE A 74 -6.72 -20.73 -6.78
CA ILE A 74 -5.53 -21.45 -7.29
C ILE A 74 -5.67 -21.80 -8.78
N ASN A 75 -6.89 -21.94 -9.29
CA ASN A 75 -7.16 -22.25 -10.68
C ASN A 75 -7.33 -21.01 -11.57
N GLN A 76 -7.15 -19.80 -11.04
CA GLN A 76 -7.18 -18.61 -11.89
C GLN A 76 -6.01 -18.58 -12.86
N THR A 77 -6.25 -18.00 -14.04
CA THR A 77 -5.19 -17.80 -15.04
C THR A 77 -4.08 -16.92 -14.47
N ILE A 78 -2.86 -17.38 -14.62
CA ILE A 78 -1.67 -16.64 -14.19
C ILE A 78 -1.42 -15.54 -15.22
N THR A 79 -1.17 -14.32 -14.75
CA THR A 79 -0.77 -13.21 -15.60
C THR A 79 0.60 -13.47 -16.21
N ASP A 80 0.74 -13.25 -17.50
CA ASP A 80 2.00 -13.43 -18.20
C ASP A 80 3.04 -12.42 -17.70
N LYS A 81 4.30 -12.84 -17.74
CA LYS A 81 5.42 -11.93 -17.54
C LYS A 81 5.53 -10.97 -18.71
N ASN A 82 6.02 -9.78 -18.49
CA ASN A 82 6.27 -8.76 -19.51
C ASN A 82 7.76 -8.37 -19.55
N ASP A 83 8.12 -7.48 -20.47
CA ASP A 83 9.51 -7.05 -20.68
C ASP A 83 10.13 -6.38 -19.43
N TYR A 84 9.32 -5.90 -18.50
CA TYR A 84 9.77 -5.29 -17.25
C TYR A 84 9.92 -6.29 -16.10
N THR A 85 9.48 -7.53 -16.28
CA THR A 85 9.57 -8.56 -15.24
C THR A 85 11.04 -8.83 -14.88
N GLY A 86 11.35 -8.61 -13.61
CA GLY A 86 12.72 -8.78 -13.09
C GLY A 86 13.65 -7.59 -13.32
N MET A 87 13.19 -6.49 -13.91
CA MET A 87 14.01 -5.28 -14.16
C MET A 87 14.74 -4.78 -12.90
N PHE A 88 14.07 -4.87 -11.74
CA PHE A 88 14.61 -4.43 -10.46
C PHE A 88 15.13 -5.57 -9.59
N LYS A 89 15.39 -6.73 -10.19
CA LYS A 89 16.01 -7.85 -9.46
C LYS A 89 17.30 -7.39 -8.79
N ASP A 90 17.50 -7.83 -7.55
CA ASP A 90 18.67 -7.50 -6.72
C ASP A 90 18.81 -5.98 -6.43
N LYS A 91 17.70 -5.23 -6.45
CA LYS A 91 17.64 -3.84 -6.01
C LYS A 91 16.91 -3.74 -4.67
N ASN A 92 17.31 -2.78 -3.87
CA ASN A 92 16.57 -2.44 -2.65
C ASN A 92 15.24 -1.77 -3.00
N LEU A 93 14.24 -1.97 -2.14
CA LEU A 93 12.94 -1.32 -2.30
C LEU A 93 12.62 -0.47 -1.06
N ILE A 94 12.34 0.80 -1.29
CA ILE A 94 11.79 1.71 -0.29
C ILE A 94 10.40 2.14 -0.79
N VAL A 95 9.37 1.76 -0.06
CA VAL A 95 8.00 2.23 -0.30
C VAL A 95 7.71 3.35 0.69
N ILE A 96 7.36 4.53 0.20
CA ILE A 96 6.97 5.67 1.02
C ILE A 96 5.50 5.95 0.76
N MET A 97 4.67 5.67 1.75
CA MET A 97 3.27 6.06 1.75
C MET A 97 3.17 7.46 2.36
N MET A 98 2.99 8.45 1.51
CA MET A 98 2.92 9.85 1.91
C MET A 98 1.51 10.17 2.40
N GLU A 99 1.39 10.60 3.67
CA GLU A 99 0.12 11.02 4.24
C GLU A 99 -0.44 12.23 3.50
N SER A 100 -1.73 12.21 3.17
CA SER A 100 -2.48 13.30 2.53
C SER A 100 -1.83 13.90 1.26
N ALA A 101 -0.94 13.15 0.61
CA ALA A 101 -0.28 13.61 -0.62
C ALA A 101 -1.30 13.77 -1.76
N ASN A 102 -1.17 14.86 -2.51
CA ASN A 102 -1.97 15.16 -3.68
C ASN A 102 -1.15 15.99 -4.68
N ASP A 103 -1.76 16.45 -5.75
CA ASP A 103 -1.11 17.15 -6.86
C ASP A 103 -0.34 18.44 -6.45
N ILE A 104 -0.60 18.98 -5.26
CA ILE A 104 0.13 20.14 -4.75
C ILE A 104 1.62 19.86 -4.56
N PHE A 105 1.99 18.58 -4.34
CA PHE A 105 3.39 18.16 -4.24
C PHE A 105 4.13 18.17 -5.59
N ILE A 106 3.41 18.24 -6.72
CA ILE A 106 4.00 18.36 -8.06
C ILE A 106 4.32 19.84 -8.33
N ASN A 107 5.18 20.40 -7.51
CA ASN A 107 5.57 21.81 -7.59
C ASN A 107 7.09 21.94 -7.40
N PRO A 108 7.84 22.42 -8.42
CA PRO A 108 9.29 22.50 -8.35
C PRO A 108 9.81 23.56 -7.36
N GLU A 109 9.00 24.56 -7.03
CA GLU A 109 9.39 25.62 -6.10
C GLU A 109 9.32 25.16 -4.65
N TYR A 110 8.22 24.49 -4.26
CA TYR A 110 7.99 24.09 -2.88
C TYR A 110 8.49 22.67 -2.58
N TYR A 111 8.47 21.78 -3.59
CA TYR A 111 8.85 20.37 -3.43
C TYR A 111 9.84 19.90 -4.51
N PRO A 112 11.01 20.53 -4.62
CA PRO A 112 11.94 20.31 -5.74
C PRO A 112 12.42 18.85 -5.85
N ASN A 113 12.65 18.18 -4.73
CA ASN A 113 13.10 16.78 -4.72
C ASN A 113 11.98 15.83 -5.15
N PHE A 114 10.76 16.04 -4.67
CA PHE A 114 9.61 15.23 -5.09
C PHE A 114 9.31 15.45 -6.58
N TYR A 115 9.30 16.72 -7.02
CA TYR A 115 9.11 17.07 -8.42
C TYR A 115 10.12 16.37 -9.33
N LYS A 116 11.39 16.35 -8.92
CA LYS A 116 12.45 15.65 -9.65
C LYS A 116 12.17 14.15 -9.74
N LEU A 117 11.86 13.49 -8.63
CA LEU A 117 11.52 12.07 -8.62
C LEU A 117 10.30 11.76 -9.49
N TYR A 118 9.28 12.60 -9.44
CA TYR A 118 8.05 12.44 -10.22
C TYR A 118 8.27 12.58 -11.71
N THR A 119 9.11 13.55 -12.15
CA THR A 119 9.36 13.84 -13.56
C THR A 119 10.47 13.00 -14.20
N GLU A 120 11.44 12.53 -13.42
CA GLU A 120 12.54 11.68 -13.90
C GLU A 120 12.27 10.18 -13.71
N GLY A 121 11.30 9.82 -12.86
CA GLY A 121 10.88 8.44 -12.56
C GLY A 121 9.67 8.01 -13.37
N TRP A 122 9.18 6.83 -13.06
CA TRP A 122 7.89 6.37 -13.55
C TRP A 122 6.77 6.96 -12.72
N SER A 123 5.78 7.51 -13.37
CA SER A 123 4.57 8.04 -12.73
C SER A 123 3.32 7.43 -13.38
N TRP A 124 2.27 7.28 -12.59
CA TRP A 124 0.99 6.71 -13.01
C TRP A 124 -0.11 7.75 -12.81
N GLU A 125 -0.56 8.38 -13.89
CA GLU A 125 -1.56 9.43 -13.85
C GLU A 125 -2.93 8.95 -13.32
N ASN A 126 -3.25 7.68 -13.50
CA ASN A 126 -4.50 7.06 -13.07
C ASN A 126 -4.34 6.24 -11.79
N ASN A 127 -3.49 6.66 -10.88
CA ASN A 127 -3.33 6.03 -9.57
C ASN A 127 -4.22 6.72 -8.53
N TYR A 128 -5.18 6.00 -7.97
CA TYR A 128 -6.16 6.53 -7.02
C TYR A 128 -6.12 5.78 -5.70
N SER A 129 -6.00 6.52 -4.61
CA SER A 129 -6.18 5.97 -3.26
C SER A 129 -7.67 5.78 -2.96
N PRO A 130 -8.15 4.57 -2.66
CA PRO A 130 -9.55 4.37 -2.31
C PRO A 130 -9.85 5.04 -0.96
N ARG A 131 -10.86 5.91 -0.94
CA ARG A 131 -11.34 6.54 0.29
C ARG A 131 -12.36 5.63 0.98
N ASN A 132 -11.99 5.12 2.14
CA ASN A 132 -12.84 4.24 2.95
C ASN A 132 -12.57 4.45 4.44
N SER A 133 -13.23 3.67 5.31
CA SER A 133 -12.97 3.68 6.76
C SER A 133 -11.48 3.42 7.04
N CYS A 134 -10.92 4.09 8.05
CA CYS A 134 -9.48 3.95 8.41
C CYS A 134 -8.54 4.26 7.24
N ALA A 135 -8.82 5.31 6.47
CA ALA A 135 -8.15 5.69 5.23
C ALA A 135 -6.70 5.21 5.09
N THR A 136 -5.79 5.71 5.93
CA THR A 136 -4.35 5.36 5.89
C THR A 136 -4.12 3.86 6.10
N MET A 137 -4.73 3.27 7.14
CA MET A 137 -4.51 1.85 7.46
C MET A 137 -5.07 0.89 6.38
N ASN A 138 -6.22 1.22 5.78
CA ASN A 138 -6.76 0.42 4.70
C ASN A 138 -5.98 0.59 3.39
N ASN A 139 -5.36 1.74 3.16
CA ASN A 139 -4.44 1.94 2.03
C ASN A 139 -3.12 1.20 2.24
N GLU A 140 -2.58 1.19 3.47
CA GLU A 140 -1.45 0.32 3.84
C GLU A 140 -1.79 -1.15 3.57
N PHE A 141 -2.96 -1.61 4.05
CA PHE A 141 -3.43 -2.97 3.80
C PHE A 141 -3.44 -3.32 2.31
N SER A 142 -4.07 -2.46 1.49
CA SER A 142 -4.16 -2.69 0.05
C SER A 142 -2.79 -2.67 -0.63
N GLY A 143 -1.92 -1.71 -0.27
CA GLY A 143 -0.58 -1.61 -0.83
C GLY A 143 0.34 -2.77 -0.44
N MET A 144 0.20 -3.30 0.77
CA MET A 144 1.04 -4.41 1.26
C MET A 144 0.56 -5.79 0.81
N THR A 145 -0.73 -5.96 0.52
CA THR A 145 -1.34 -7.27 0.25
C THR A 145 -1.92 -7.41 -1.15
N SER A 146 -2.06 -6.31 -1.90
CA SER A 146 -2.80 -6.25 -3.17
C SER A 146 -4.28 -6.64 -3.05
N LEU A 147 -4.84 -6.63 -1.83
CA LEU A 147 -6.25 -6.92 -1.58
C LEU A 147 -7.04 -5.63 -1.39
N TYR A 148 -8.29 -5.63 -1.80
CA TYR A 148 -9.21 -4.52 -1.48
C TYR A 148 -9.65 -4.57 -0.03
N SER A 149 -9.71 -3.42 0.62
CA SER A 149 -10.32 -3.31 1.94
C SER A 149 -11.84 -3.51 1.88
N ILE A 150 -12.39 -4.11 2.92
CA ILE A 150 -13.84 -4.31 3.05
C ILE A 150 -14.51 -2.97 3.31
N TYR A 151 -15.58 -2.68 2.59
CA TYR A 151 -16.35 -1.45 2.72
C TYR A 151 -16.81 -1.22 4.18
N ASN A 152 -16.72 0.00 4.65
CA ASN A 152 -17.06 0.43 6.02
C ASN A 152 -16.37 -0.37 7.14
N THR A 153 -15.21 -0.97 6.86
CA THR A 153 -14.46 -1.75 7.82
C THR A 153 -13.01 -1.28 7.85
N CYS A 154 -12.44 -1.13 9.05
CA CYS A 154 -11.00 -1.02 9.24
C CYS A 154 -10.39 -2.42 9.08
N THR A 155 -10.18 -2.84 7.84
CA THR A 155 -9.93 -4.24 7.46
C THR A 155 -8.71 -4.82 8.14
N ALA A 156 -7.59 -4.13 8.06
CA ALA A 156 -6.35 -4.60 8.68
C ALA A 156 -6.47 -4.77 10.21
N SER A 157 -7.12 -3.81 10.88
CA SER A 157 -7.35 -3.89 12.34
C SER A 157 -8.30 -5.01 12.72
N LYS A 158 -9.37 -5.20 11.95
CA LYS A 158 -10.36 -6.27 12.19
C LYS A 158 -9.75 -7.66 12.00
N TYR A 159 -8.91 -7.81 11.00
CA TYR A 159 -8.27 -9.07 10.63
C TYR A 159 -6.77 -9.10 10.98
N LYS A 160 -6.38 -8.37 12.01
CA LYS A 160 -4.99 -8.25 12.46
C LYS A 160 -4.32 -9.57 12.85
N ALA A 161 -5.10 -10.59 13.17
CA ALA A 161 -4.59 -11.91 13.51
C ALA A 161 -4.35 -12.83 12.30
N ASN A 162 -4.81 -12.41 11.10
CA ASN A 162 -4.59 -13.19 9.90
C ASN A 162 -3.13 -13.14 9.45
N THR A 163 -2.67 -14.21 8.82
CA THR A 163 -1.38 -14.28 8.15
C THR A 163 -1.56 -14.02 6.65
N TYR A 164 -0.70 -13.17 6.09
CA TYR A 164 -0.77 -12.75 4.69
C TYR A 164 0.45 -13.27 3.94
N TYR A 165 0.38 -14.52 3.47
CA TYR A 165 1.52 -15.22 2.87
C TYR A 165 2.09 -14.54 1.61
N GLU A 166 1.25 -13.82 0.87
CA GLU A 166 1.61 -13.15 -0.39
C GLU A 166 1.72 -11.62 -0.24
N SER A 167 1.88 -11.14 0.99
CA SER A 167 2.21 -9.73 1.20
C SER A 167 3.56 -9.38 0.59
N ILE A 168 3.75 -8.10 0.28
CA ILE A 168 5.01 -7.60 -0.25
C ILE A 168 6.21 -7.98 0.64
N PHE A 169 6.07 -7.95 1.97
CA PHE A 169 7.13 -8.38 2.89
C PHE A 169 7.51 -9.85 2.70
N ASN A 170 6.51 -10.73 2.62
CA ASN A 170 6.77 -12.17 2.45
C ASN A 170 7.35 -12.49 1.08
N LEU A 171 6.99 -11.73 0.04
CA LEU A 171 7.63 -11.84 -1.27
C LEU A 171 9.14 -11.56 -1.19
N PHE A 172 9.54 -10.48 -0.49
CA PHE A 172 10.93 -10.12 -0.31
C PHE A 172 11.68 -11.04 0.68
N ASN A 173 11.01 -11.47 1.76
CA ASN A 173 11.58 -12.44 2.71
C ASN A 173 12.00 -13.74 2.01
N ARG A 174 11.19 -14.24 1.07
CA ARG A 174 11.53 -15.44 0.28
C ARG A 174 12.77 -15.26 -0.62
N GLN A 175 13.15 -14.03 -0.90
CA GLN A 175 14.38 -13.70 -1.63
C GLN A 175 15.53 -13.32 -0.69
N ASN A 176 15.42 -13.61 0.60
CA ASN A 176 16.42 -13.30 1.64
C ASN A 176 16.71 -11.81 1.83
N TYR A 177 15.75 -10.93 1.55
CA TYR A 177 15.86 -9.52 1.88
C TYR A 177 15.62 -9.28 3.36
N VAL A 178 16.32 -8.32 3.93
CA VAL A 178 15.97 -7.76 5.24
C VAL A 178 14.73 -6.92 5.09
N THR A 179 13.64 -7.27 5.78
CA THR A 179 12.39 -6.50 5.70
C THR A 179 12.08 -5.80 7.01
N PHE A 180 11.56 -4.59 6.93
CA PHE A 180 11.04 -3.86 8.08
C PHE A 180 10.06 -2.78 7.64
N SER A 181 9.33 -2.23 8.60
CA SER A 181 8.38 -1.15 8.36
C SER A 181 8.43 -0.12 9.47
N SER A 182 8.01 1.10 9.16
CA SER A 182 8.12 2.23 10.08
C SER A 182 7.00 3.23 9.91
N HIS A 183 6.67 3.93 11.00
CA HIS A 183 5.77 5.06 11.01
C HIS A 183 6.19 6.02 12.12
N ASP A 184 6.08 7.29 11.89
CA ASP A 184 6.46 8.36 12.82
C ASP A 184 5.39 8.68 13.87
N TYR A 185 4.64 7.66 14.26
CA TYR A 185 3.67 7.71 15.35
C TYR A 185 3.82 6.47 16.27
N THR A 186 2.99 6.39 17.29
CA THR A 186 3.04 5.28 18.25
C THR A 186 2.74 3.91 17.62
N GLU A 187 3.47 2.89 18.07
CA GLU A 187 3.26 1.50 17.62
C GLU A 187 1.87 0.95 17.94
N ALA A 188 1.22 1.50 18.97
CA ALA A 188 -0.10 1.06 19.41
C ALA A 188 -1.24 1.56 18.52
N TYR A 189 -1.03 2.63 17.74
CA TYR A 189 -2.07 3.18 16.89
C TYR A 189 -2.36 2.26 15.71
N TYR A 190 -3.62 1.89 15.52
CA TYR A 190 -4.10 0.85 14.59
C TYR A 190 -3.48 -0.53 14.79
N PRO A 191 -2.98 -0.92 15.93
CA PRO A 191 -2.02 -1.97 16.27
C PRO A 191 -1.09 -2.38 15.11
N ARG A 192 -0.46 -1.38 14.47
CA ARG A 192 0.40 -1.57 13.28
C ARG A 192 1.53 -2.57 13.50
N SER A 193 2.17 -2.56 14.66
CA SER A 193 3.24 -3.51 14.96
C SER A 193 2.79 -4.97 14.84
N THR A 194 1.56 -5.27 15.27
CA THR A 194 0.97 -6.62 15.14
C THR A 194 0.58 -6.92 13.69
N ILE A 195 -0.06 -5.97 13.03
CA ILE A 195 -0.55 -6.11 11.65
C ILE A 195 0.63 -6.34 10.70
N HIS A 196 1.63 -5.46 10.74
CA HIS A 196 2.80 -5.55 9.85
C HIS A 196 3.62 -6.82 10.10
N LYS A 197 3.75 -7.25 11.38
CA LYS A 197 4.38 -8.53 11.71
C LYS A 197 3.63 -9.69 11.05
N ASN A 198 2.31 -9.73 11.12
CA ASN A 198 1.50 -10.79 10.52
C ASN A 198 1.45 -10.70 8.98
N MET A 199 1.80 -9.54 8.43
CA MET A 199 2.09 -9.35 7.00
C MET A 199 3.53 -9.72 6.62
N GLY A 200 4.36 -10.16 7.57
CA GLY A 200 5.72 -10.61 7.30
C GLY A 200 6.81 -9.56 7.45
N SER A 201 6.50 -8.33 7.91
CA SER A 201 7.55 -7.38 8.28
C SER A 201 8.44 -7.97 9.36
N GLY A 202 9.76 -8.06 9.10
CA GLY A 202 10.71 -8.63 10.05
C GLY A 202 10.80 -7.81 11.34
N GLU A 203 10.61 -6.50 11.25
CA GLU A 203 10.52 -5.62 12.41
C GLU A 203 9.66 -4.39 12.09
N TYR A 204 9.01 -3.85 13.12
CA TYR A 204 8.26 -2.60 13.04
C TYR A 204 8.86 -1.55 13.98
N TYR A 205 9.04 -0.34 13.48
CA TYR A 205 9.60 0.80 14.20
C TYR A 205 8.58 1.95 14.26
N GLY A 206 8.03 2.20 15.45
CA GLY A 206 7.34 3.44 15.77
C GLY A 206 8.28 4.45 16.43
N VAL A 207 7.79 5.63 16.77
CA VAL A 207 8.61 6.73 17.34
C VAL A 207 9.45 6.31 18.54
N GLN A 208 8.92 5.42 19.40
CA GLN A 208 9.62 4.95 20.59
C GLN A 208 10.89 4.16 20.25
N LYS A 209 10.81 3.24 19.30
CA LYS A 209 11.96 2.45 18.86
C LYS A 209 12.92 3.24 17.99
N LEU A 210 12.43 4.23 17.24
CA LEU A 210 13.26 5.15 16.47
C LEU A 210 14.02 6.12 17.36
N GLY A 211 13.59 6.31 18.62
CA GLY A 211 14.19 7.24 19.56
C GLY A 211 13.93 8.70 19.21
N ILE A 212 12.92 8.98 18.41
CA ILE A 212 12.49 10.34 18.05
C ILE A 212 11.39 10.82 19.00
N LYS A 213 11.26 12.15 19.13
CA LYS A 213 10.26 12.76 20.00
C LYS A 213 9.14 13.36 19.16
N TYR A 214 7.97 13.49 19.74
CA TYR A 214 6.89 14.25 19.12
C TYR A 214 7.28 15.72 19.00
N SER A 215 7.01 16.29 17.83
CA SER A 215 7.44 17.64 17.48
C SER A 215 6.63 18.75 18.13
N ASN A 216 5.40 18.48 18.58
CA ASN A 216 4.61 19.44 19.30
C ASN A 216 3.62 18.82 20.30
N GLU A 217 3.18 19.64 21.29
CA GLU A 217 2.29 19.20 22.35
C GLU A 217 0.85 18.95 21.89
N TYR A 218 0.44 19.52 20.75
CA TYR A 218 -0.94 19.51 20.28
C TYR A 218 -1.24 18.32 19.36
N ILE A 219 -0.27 17.91 18.57
CA ILE A 219 -0.48 16.92 17.51
C ILE A 219 0.10 15.55 17.87
N ASN A 220 1.06 15.48 18.81
CA ASN A 220 1.65 14.23 19.33
C ASN A 220 2.25 13.28 18.27
N TRP A 221 2.77 13.79 17.17
CA TRP A 221 3.57 13.01 16.23
C TRP A 221 4.91 13.66 15.92
N ALA A 222 5.84 12.88 15.36
CA ALA A 222 7.16 13.36 14.98
C ALA A 222 7.11 14.09 13.61
N ASN A 223 8.20 14.76 13.24
CA ASN A 223 8.34 15.32 11.90
C ASN A 223 8.88 14.26 10.94
N ASP A 224 8.44 14.31 9.69
CA ASP A 224 8.89 13.38 8.65
C ASP A 224 10.39 13.47 8.37
N ASP A 225 11.03 14.63 8.53
CA ASP A 225 12.48 14.80 8.39
C ASP A 225 13.26 14.04 9.48
N GLU A 226 12.90 14.22 10.76
CA GLU A 226 13.48 13.47 11.87
C GLU A 226 13.22 11.97 11.73
N PHE A 227 12.01 11.61 11.29
CA PHE A 227 11.63 10.24 11.00
C PHE A 227 12.53 9.61 9.93
N MET A 228 12.72 10.30 8.79
CA MET A 228 13.56 9.79 7.71
C MET A 228 15.02 9.67 8.11
N GLU A 229 15.57 10.62 8.88
CA GLU A 229 16.93 10.50 9.42
C GLU A 229 17.08 9.29 10.34
N ALA A 230 16.10 9.00 11.19
CA ALA A 230 16.12 7.85 12.06
C ALA A 230 16.02 6.53 11.26
N VAL A 231 15.18 6.50 10.23
CA VAL A 231 15.04 5.34 9.32
C VAL A 231 16.33 5.07 8.56
N LEU A 232 17.02 6.08 8.05
CA LEU A 232 18.32 5.92 7.38
C LEU A 232 19.35 5.24 8.29
N LYS A 233 19.41 5.61 9.57
CA LYS A 233 20.28 4.94 10.54
C LYS A 233 19.90 3.47 10.76
N ILE A 234 18.60 3.13 10.70
CA ILE A 234 18.15 1.74 10.77
C ILE A 234 18.57 0.97 9.50
N ILE A 235 18.43 1.57 8.32
CA ILE A 235 18.89 0.98 7.07
C ILE A 235 20.39 0.64 7.17
N ASP A 236 21.22 1.62 7.50
CA ASP A 236 22.67 1.43 7.61
C ASP A 236 23.03 0.32 8.59
N LYS A 237 22.36 0.28 9.75
CA LYS A 237 22.59 -0.74 10.76
C LYS A 237 22.19 -2.15 10.27
N LYS A 238 21.06 -2.26 9.58
CA LYS A 238 20.51 -3.56 9.15
C LYS A 238 21.19 -4.11 7.91
N THR A 239 21.80 -3.27 7.10
CA THR A 239 22.45 -3.65 5.83
C THR A 239 23.98 -3.53 5.90
N SER A 240 24.54 -3.57 7.11
CA SER A 240 25.98 -3.43 7.34
C SER A 240 26.84 -4.52 6.68
N ASN A 241 26.25 -5.67 6.33
CA ASN A 241 26.92 -6.77 5.62
C ASN A 241 26.54 -6.84 4.14
N ASN A 242 26.11 -5.74 3.56
CA ASN A 242 25.62 -5.65 2.17
C ASN A 242 24.36 -6.48 1.87
N GLU A 243 23.51 -6.69 2.85
CA GLU A 243 22.23 -7.32 2.62
C GLU A 243 21.30 -6.41 1.81
N HIS A 244 20.52 -7.02 0.92
CA HIS A 244 19.41 -6.32 0.28
C HIS A 244 18.26 -6.11 1.28
N PHE A 245 17.54 -5.01 1.13
CA PHE A 245 16.42 -4.70 2.01
C PHE A 245 15.17 -4.22 1.27
N MET A 246 14.04 -4.42 1.94
CA MET A 246 12.76 -3.82 1.60
C MET A 246 12.17 -3.16 2.83
N THR A 247 11.77 -1.90 2.72
CA THR A 247 11.09 -1.20 3.81
C THR A 247 9.83 -0.47 3.36
N TRP A 248 8.83 -0.45 4.24
CA TRP A 248 7.61 0.34 4.10
C TRP A 248 7.58 1.45 5.13
N LEU A 249 7.47 2.67 4.66
CA LEU A 249 7.48 3.89 5.48
C LEU A 249 6.15 4.62 5.30
N THR A 250 5.50 4.98 6.40
CA THR A 250 4.28 5.80 6.38
C THR A 250 4.58 7.11 7.07
N THR A 251 4.41 8.24 6.36
CA THR A 251 4.65 9.59 6.89
C THR A 251 3.43 10.15 7.61
N VAL A 252 3.56 11.27 8.32
CA VAL A 252 2.46 11.89 9.07
C VAL A 252 2.43 13.42 9.03
N SER A 253 3.52 14.11 8.70
CA SER A 253 3.60 15.57 8.85
C SER A 253 2.55 16.34 8.05
N SER A 254 2.07 15.80 6.95
CA SER A 254 1.01 16.38 6.13
C SER A 254 -0.42 15.98 6.54
N HIS A 255 -0.57 15.32 7.71
CA HIS A 255 -1.89 14.99 8.25
C HIS A 255 -2.61 16.24 8.78
N GLN A 256 -3.90 16.35 8.52
CA GLN A 256 -4.72 17.41 9.12
C GLN A 256 -4.79 17.29 10.66
N PRO A 257 -5.03 18.39 11.41
CA PRO A 257 -5.38 19.73 10.95
C PRO A 257 -4.16 20.51 10.47
N TYR A 258 -4.33 21.25 9.38
CA TYR A 258 -3.34 22.20 8.90
C TYR A 258 -3.47 23.49 9.71
N SER A 259 -2.60 23.70 10.69
CA SER A 259 -2.68 24.83 11.59
C SER A 259 -1.31 25.41 11.89
N SER A 260 -1.28 26.67 12.32
CA SER A 260 -0.08 27.33 12.82
C SER A 260 0.48 26.68 14.11
N SER A 261 -0.24 25.73 14.73
CA SER A 261 0.22 25.00 15.92
C SER A 261 1.30 23.95 15.61
N SER A 262 1.52 23.59 14.35
CA SER A 262 2.63 22.73 13.95
C SER A 262 3.90 23.56 13.75
N ILE A 263 5.08 22.96 13.96
CA ILE A 263 6.37 23.62 13.71
C ILE A 263 6.46 24.13 12.27
N GLN A 264 5.99 23.32 11.32
CA GLN A 264 5.94 23.70 9.91
C GLN A 264 4.90 24.81 9.67
N GLY A 265 3.71 24.70 10.27
CA GLY A 265 2.68 25.73 10.19
C GLY A 265 3.16 27.06 10.73
N ASP A 266 3.80 27.08 11.91
CA ASP A 266 4.33 28.30 12.53
C ASP A 266 5.40 29.00 11.66
N LYS A 267 6.16 28.23 10.90
CA LYS A 267 7.17 28.74 9.97
C LYS A 267 6.59 29.45 8.74
N TYR A 268 5.40 29.07 8.28
CA TYR A 268 4.81 29.52 7.01
C TYR A 268 3.51 30.34 7.17
N TYR A 269 3.02 30.52 8.38
CA TYR A 269 1.95 31.41 8.72
C TYR A 269 2.53 32.76 9.23
#